data_7cb6e53addbcd6c013b6b9d3b3fdf118
#
_entry.id   7cb6e53addbcd6c013b6b9d3b3fdf118
#
_cell.length_a   1.000
_cell.length_b   1.000
_cell.length_c   1.000
_cell.angle_alpha   90.00
_cell.angle_beta   90.00
_cell.angle_gamma   90.00
#
_symmetry.space_group_name_H-M   'P 1'
#
loop_
_entity.id
_entity.type
_entity.pdbx_description
1 polymer ?
#
loop_
_entity_poly.entity_id
_entity_poly.type
_entity_poly.pdbx_seq_one_letter_code
_entity_poly.pdbx_strand_id
1 'polypeptide(L)'
;MSKSNKIRAQVARAYSANYAERQLKFLATDTVSVPELTEILSAIVPRYNNFSARKVCNWLAKHAPAARVWIGREYSPCLYVEASADDLARIQSLAARARLADEMSLYRVADGAVCGCESLTGHRFTADVLRLWFD
;
A
#
# COMPACT_ATOMS: atom_id res chain seq x y z
N MET A 1 -15.62 14.58 -8.73
CA MET A 1 -14.95 14.02 -7.53
C MET A 1 -13.43 13.99 -7.77
N SER A 2 -12.65 14.44 -6.80
CA SER A 2 -11.20 14.40 -6.91
C SER A 2 -10.69 12.96 -6.91
N LYS A 3 -9.48 12.75 -7.45
CA LYS A 3 -8.79 11.45 -7.43
C LYS A 3 -8.65 10.91 -6.00
N SER A 4 -8.24 11.77 -5.07
CA SER A 4 -8.07 11.39 -3.67
C SER A 4 -9.38 10.93 -3.04
N ASN A 5 -10.49 11.63 -3.30
CA ASN A 5 -11.80 11.25 -2.79
C ASN A 5 -12.29 9.93 -3.40
N LYS A 6 -12.00 9.69 -4.68
CA LYS A 6 -12.32 8.43 -5.35
C LYS A 6 -11.59 7.26 -4.69
N ILE A 7 -10.29 7.41 -4.46
CA ILE A 7 -9.48 6.37 -3.79
C ILE A 7 -9.97 6.15 -2.37
N ARG A 8 -10.26 7.22 -1.63
CA ARG A 8 -10.80 7.12 -0.27
C ARG A 8 -12.09 6.30 -0.23
N ALA A 9 -13.00 6.52 -1.17
CA ALA A 9 -14.25 5.76 -1.26
C ALA A 9 -13.98 4.27 -1.54
N GLN A 10 -13.03 3.96 -2.42
CA GLN A 10 -12.64 2.59 -2.71
C GLN A 10 -12.07 1.89 -1.47
N VAL A 11 -11.21 2.56 -0.72
CA VAL A 11 -10.62 2.02 0.50
C VAL A 11 -11.70 1.81 1.57
N ALA A 12 -12.60 2.77 1.74
CA ALA A 12 -13.70 2.64 2.70
C ALA A 12 -14.55 1.41 2.41
N ARG A 13 -14.85 1.14 1.15
CA ARG A 13 -15.60 -0.05 0.74
C ARG A 13 -14.81 -1.33 1.02
N ALA A 14 -13.52 -1.35 0.67
CA ALA A 14 -12.68 -2.52 0.85
C ALA A 14 -12.52 -2.91 2.33
N TYR A 15 -12.60 -1.94 3.23
CA TYR A 15 -12.45 -2.15 4.67
C TYR A 15 -13.75 -1.98 5.44
N SER A 16 -14.89 -2.07 4.76
CA SER A 16 -16.21 -1.95 5.41
C SER A 16 -16.38 -2.93 6.56
N ALA A 17 -17.02 -2.49 7.64
CA ALA A 17 -17.38 -3.35 8.76
C ALA A 17 -18.43 -4.40 8.36
N ASN A 18 -19.25 -4.11 7.33
CA ASN A 18 -20.19 -5.07 6.78
C ASN A 18 -19.44 -6.15 6.01
N TYR A 19 -19.46 -7.37 6.52
CA TYR A 19 -18.73 -8.48 5.92
C TYR A 19 -19.07 -8.70 4.45
N ALA A 20 -20.33 -8.55 4.06
CA ALA A 20 -20.79 -8.75 2.69
C ALA A 20 -20.22 -7.71 1.71
N GLU A 21 -19.81 -6.54 2.21
CA GLU A 21 -19.27 -5.45 1.40
C GLU A 21 -17.73 -5.41 1.39
N ARG A 22 -17.07 -6.23 2.21
CA ARG A 22 -15.60 -6.25 2.28
C ARG A 22 -15.00 -6.78 0.99
N GLN A 23 -13.96 -6.10 0.54
CA GLN A 23 -13.13 -6.57 -0.57
C GLN A 23 -11.82 -7.10 0.00
N LEU A 24 -11.79 -8.40 0.35
CA LEU A 24 -10.63 -9.03 0.99
C LEU A 24 -9.38 -9.02 0.11
N LYS A 25 -9.59 -8.93 -1.21
CA LYS A 25 -8.53 -8.80 -2.21
C LYS A 25 -8.85 -7.56 -3.03
N PHE A 26 -8.07 -6.51 -2.82
CA PHE A 26 -8.36 -5.20 -3.35
C PHE A 26 -7.09 -4.48 -3.73
N LEU A 27 -7.15 -3.71 -4.80
CA LEU A 27 -6.15 -2.72 -5.15
C LEU A 27 -6.87 -1.45 -5.61
N ALA A 28 -6.51 -0.31 -5.04
CA ALA A 28 -7.03 0.97 -5.49
C ALA A 28 -6.65 1.21 -6.97
N THR A 29 -7.45 2.00 -7.67
CA THR A 29 -7.27 2.19 -9.11
C THR A 29 -6.13 3.14 -9.49
N ASP A 30 -5.53 3.80 -8.52
CA ASP A 30 -4.40 4.70 -8.73
C ASP A 30 -3.62 4.90 -7.43
N THR A 31 -2.45 5.52 -7.54
CA THR A 31 -1.61 5.86 -6.39
C THR A 31 -2.08 7.13 -5.70
N VAL A 32 -1.66 7.27 -4.45
CA VAL A 32 -1.79 8.51 -3.68
C VAL A 32 -0.42 8.96 -3.19
N SER A 33 -0.29 10.22 -2.82
CA SER A 33 0.90 10.73 -2.16
C SER A 33 0.96 10.25 -0.71
N VAL A 34 2.10 10.38 -0.06
CA VAL A 34 2.24 10.00 1.36
C VAL A 34 1.31 10.84 2.26
N PRO A 35 1.16 12.17 2.09
CA PRO A 35 0.17 12.93 2.85
C PRO A 35 -1.27 12.45 2.65
N GLU A 36 -1.67 12.16 1.41
CA GLU A 36 -3.00 11.64 1.10
C GLU A 36 -3.21 10.26 1.73
N LEU A 37 -2.20 9.39 1.66
CA LEU A 37 -2.20 8.08 2.30
C LEU A 37 -2.48 8.21 3.80
N THR A 38 -1.80 9.15 4.45
CA THR A 38 -1.94 9.40 5.87
C THR A 38 -3.38 9.78 6.22
N GLU A 39 -3.99 10.69 5.46
CA GLU A 39 -5.38 11.08 5.68
C GLU A 39 -6.35 9.92 5.50
N ILE A 40 -6.20 9.16 4.43
CA ILE A 40 -7.11 8.07 4.09
C ILE A 40 -7.01 6.95 5.14
N LEU A 41 -5.81 6.48 5.43
CA LEU A 41 -5.64 5.36 6.36
C LEU A 41 -5.98 5.73 7.80
N SER A 42 -5.64 6.95 8.22
CA SER A 42 -5.97 7.41 9.57
C SER A 42 -7.48 7.49 9.81
N ALA A 43 -8.25 7.79 8.77
CA ALA A 43 -9.70 7.89 8.84
C ALA A 43 -10.38 6.52 8.74
N ILE A 44 -9.86 5.60 7.91
CA ILE A 44 -10.56 4.36 7.53
C ILE A 44 -9.95 3.12 8.17
N VAL A 45 -8.61 3.03 8.21
CA VAL A 45 -7.88 1.85 8.71
C VAL A 45 -6.82 2.30 9.72
N PRO A 46 -7.20 2.96 10.83
CA PRO A 46 -6.19 3.44 11.78
C PRO A 46 -5.45 2.30 12.46
N ARG A 47 -6.13 1.17 12.65
CA ARG A 47 -5.57 -0.04 13.27
C ARG A 47 -6.16 -1.28 12.63
N TYR A 48 -5.32 -2.30 12.45
CA TYR A 48 -5.74 -3.62 11.96
C TYR A 48 -4.67 -4.62 12.42
N ASN A 49 -4.98 -5.45 13.42
CA ASN A 49 -3.99 -6.38 14.01
C ASN A 49 -2.66 -5.65 14.31
N ASN A 50 -1.57 -6.04 13.65
CA ASN A 50 -0.25 -5.41 13.84
C ASN A 50 -0.08 -4.10 13.07
N PHE A 51 -1.01 -3.76 12.19
CA PHE A 51 -0.93 -2.54 11.39
C PHE A 51 -1.34 -1.31 12.20
N SER A 52 -0.50 -0.29 12.18
CA SER A 52 -0.81 1.04 12.69
C SER A 52 -0.59 2.06 11.57
N ALA A 53 -1.66 2.71 11.13
CA ALA A 53 -1.57 3.72 10.09
C ALA A 53 -0.63 4.84 10.50
N ARG A 54 -0.72 5.29 11.75
CA ARG A 54 0.15 6.36 12.29
C ARG A 54 1.63 5.98 12.18
N LYS A 55 1.99 4.78 12.63
CA LYS A 55 3.38 4.31 12.62
C LYS A 55 3.92 4.20 11.20
N VAL A 56 3.16 3.58 10.32
CA VAL A 56 3.57 3.33 8.93
C VAL A 56 3.66 4.63 8.14
N CYS A 57 2.65 5.48 8.26
CA CYS A 57 2.63 6.77 7.55
C CYS A 57 3.70 7.73 8.04
N ASN A 58 3.97 7.78 9.34
CA ASN A 58 5.08 8.58 9.89
C ASN A 58 6.42 8.09 9.36
N TRP A 59 6.60 6.77 9.27
CA TRP A 59 7.82 6.18 8.73
C TRP A 59 8.00 6.54 7.26
N LEU A 60 6.95 6.42 6.44
CA LEU A 60 6.99 6.78 5.03
C LEU A 60 7.25 8.28 4.82
N ALA A 61 6.62 9.13 5.62
CA ALA A 61 6.84 10.58 5.55
C ALA A 61 8.28 10.95 5.84
N LYS A 62 8.95 10.21 6.72
CA LYS A 62 10.35 10.44 7.08
C LYS A 62 11.31 9.91 6.02
N HIS A 63 11.08 8.70 5.52
CA HIS A 63 12.04 7.97 4.69
C HIS A 63 11.72 7.96 3.20
N ALA A 64 10.47 8.20 2.82
CA ALA A 64 10.00 8.12 1.44
C ALA A 64 8.93 9.18 1.13
N PRO A 65 9.19 10.48 1.45
CA PRO A 65 8.14 11.51 1.34
C PRO A 65 7.64 11.75 -0.09
N ALA A 66 8.47 11.46 -1.09
CA ALA A 66 8.13 11.66 -2.51
C ALA A 66 7.55 10.41 -3.16
N ALA A 67 7.41 9.30 -2.45
CA ALA A 67 6.89 8.07 -3.01
C ALA A 67 5.41 8.19 -3.36
N ARG A 68 4.99 7.40 -4.34
CA ARG A 68 3.58 7.18 -4.66
C ARG A 68 3.19 5.82 -4.08
N VAL A 69 2.00 5.71 -3.53
CA VAL A 69 1.58 4.50 -2.84
C VAL A 69 0.25 3.98 -3.37
N TRP A 70 0.22 2.71 -3.73
CA TRP A 70 -1.01 1.99 -4.04
C TRP A 70 -1.55 1.40 -2.74
N ILE A 71 -2.80 1.69 -2.42
CA ILE A 71 -3.47 1.11 -1.27
C ILE A 71 -4.16 -0.17 -1.71
N GLY A 72 -3.82 -1.27 -1.05
CA GLY A 72 -4.39 -2.57 -1.36
C GLY A 72 -4.85 -3.32 -0.13
N ARG A 73 -5.33 -4.51 -0.37
CA ARG A 73 -5.69 -5.48 0.66
C ARG A 73 -5.49 -6.88 0.10
N GLU A 74 -4.75 -7.70 0.83
CA GLU A 74 -4.61 -9.13 0.56
C GLU A 74 -4.97 -9.84 1.87
N TYR A 75 -6.27 -9.91 2.17
CA TYR A 75 -6.89 -10.29 3.44
C TYR A 75 -6.58 -9.29 4.55
N SER A 76 -5.35 -8.84 4.67
CA SER A 76 -4.87 -7.83 5.61
C SER A 76 -4.31 -6.62 4.84
N PRO A 77 -4.06 -5.49 5.51
CA PRO A 77 -3.56 -4.29 4.83
C PRO A 77 -2.28 -4.55 4.05
N CYS A 78 -2.23 -4.00 2.85
CA CYS A 78 -1.12 -4.15 1.94
C CYS A 78 -0.89 -2.83 1.21
N LEU A 79 0.36 -2.35 1.20
CA LEU A 79 0.74 -1.13 0.50
C LEU A 79 1.81 -1.47 -0.54
N TYR A 80 1.70 -0.84 -1.71
CA TYR A 80 2.70 -0.98 -2.77
C TYR A 80 3.33 0.39 -2.98
N VAL A 81 4.61 0.50 -2.62
CA VAL A 81 5.36 1.76 -2.69
C VAL A 81 6.06 1.86 -4.04
N GLU A 82 5.77 2.92 -4.78
CA GLU A 82 6.36 3.20 -6.09
C GLU A 82 7.34 4.36 -5.97
N ALA A 83 8.57 4.13 -6.42
CA ALA A 83 9.65 5.09 -6.40
C ALA A 83 10.72 4.66 -7.42
N SER A 84 11.80 5.44 -7.58
CA SER A 84 12.92 5.04 -8.43
C SER A 84 13.56 3.75 -7.90
N ALA A 85 14.27 3.01 -8.78
CA ALA A 85 14.93 1.77 -8.40
C ALA A 85 15.91 1.98 -7.22
N ASP A 86 16.68 3.07 -7.25
CA ASP A 86 17.64 3.39 -6.18
C ASP A 86 16.89 3.68 -4.85
N ASP A 87 15.82 4.44 -4.92
CA ASP A 87 15.02 4.76 -3.75
C ASP A 87 14.34 3.51 -3.18
N LEU A 88 13.81 2.64 -4.03
CA LEU A 88 13.18 1.39 -3.58
C LEU A 88 14.17 0.49 -2.86
N ALA A 89 15.41 0.38 -3.36
CA ALA A 89 16.45 -0.42 -2.71
C ALA A 89 16.78 0.14 -1.31
N ARG A 90 16.89 1.47 -1.22
CA ARG A 90 17.13 2.15 0.07
C ARG A 90 15.95 1.97 1.03
N ILE A 91 14.74 2.18 0.55
CA ILE A 91 13.51 2.04 1.35
C ILE A 91 13.38 0.60 1.87
N GLN A 92 13.61 -0.39 1.01
CA GLN A 92 13.55 -1.80 1.39
C GLN A 92 14.53 -2.12 2.52
N SER A 93 15.77 -1.66 2.39
CA SER A 93 16.81 -1.89 3.41
C SER A 93 16.44 -1.25 4.74
N LEU A 94 15.98 0.00 4.73
CA LEU A 94 15.58 0.72 5.94
C LEU A 94 14.33 0.10 6.58
N ALA A 95 13.36 -0.30 5.77
CA ALA A 95 12.13 -0.92 6.25
C ALA A 95 12.41 -2.29 6.89
N ALA A 96 13.33 -3.06 6.32
CA ALA A 96 13.74 -4.35 6.88
C ALA A 96 14.39 -4.16 8.26
N ARG A 97 15.27 -3.19 8.41
CA ARG A 97 15.90 -2.87 9.69
C ARG A 97 14.89 -2.43 10.74
N ALA A 98 13.90 -1.65 10.32
CA ALA A 98 12.85 -1.14 11.21
C ALA A 98 11.77 -2.19 11.51
N ARG A 99 11.78 -3.32 10.79
CA ARG A 99 10.71 -4.33 10.84
C ARG A 99 9.34 -3.68 10.64
N LEU A 100 9.27 -2.84 9.60
CA LEU A 100 8.09 -2.00 9.33
C LEU A 100 6.85 -2.84 9.00
N ALA A 101 7.01 -3.89 8.21
CA ALA A 101 5.93 -4.76 7.75
C ALA A 101 6.23 -6.22 8.13
N ASP A 102 5.19 -7.06 8.14
CA ASP A 102 5.33 -8.49 8.43
C ASP A 102 5.93 -9.25 7.25
N GLU A 103 5.62 -8.80 6.03
CA GLU A 103 6.22 -9.32 4.80
C GLU A 103 6.58 -8.16 3.88
N MET A 104 7.68 -8.31 3.16
CA MET A 104 8.11 -7.36 2.12
C MET A 104 8.57 -8.11 0.89
N SER A 105 8.24 -7.56 -0.29
CA SER A 105 8.68 -8.12 -1.57
C SER A 105 8.87 -6.99 -2.57
N LEU A 106 10.01 -7.02 -3.27
CA LEU A 106 10.27 -6.08 -4.36
C LEU A 106 9.86 -6.73 -5.68
N TYR A 107 8.94 -6.08 -6.39
CA TYR A 107 8.50 -6.53 -7.71
C TYR A 107 9.05 -5.59 -8.78
N ARG A 108 9.91 -6.11 -9.63
CA ARG A 108 10.52 -5.38 -10.74
C ARG A 108 9.81 -5.71 -12.03
N VAL A 109 9.43 -4.69 -12.76
CA VAL A 109 8.79 -4.84 -14.08
C VAL A 109 9.69 -5.66 -15.02
N ALA A 110 11.00 -5.42 -14.96
CA ALA A 110 11.98 -6.12 -15.81
C ALA A 110 12.03 -7.64 -15.54
N ASP A 111 11.69 -8.08 -14.35
CA ASP A 111 11.70 -9.50 -13.99
C ASP A 111 10.43 -10.24 -14.42
N GLY A 112 9.41 -9.52 -14.88
CA GLY A 112 8.13 -10.09 -15.26
C GLY A 112 7.34 -10.69 -14.09
N ALA A 113 7.76 -10.40 -12.85
CA ALA A 113 7.09 -10.92 -11.66
C ALA A 113 5.71 -10.32 -11.51
N VAL A 114 4.73 -11.16 -11.13
CA VAL A 114 3.36 -10.75 -10.87
C VAL A 114 3.07 -10.94 -9.39
N CYS A 115 2.72 -9.85 -8.69
CA CYS A 115 2.34 -9.96 -7.28
C CYS A 115 0.93 -10.54 -7.15
N GLY A 116 0.60 -11.03 -5.96
CA GLY A 116 -0.72 -11.61 -5.70
C GLY A 116 -1.87 -10.67 -6.04
N CYS A 117 -1.68 -9.37 -5.82
CA CYS A 117 -2.68 -8.36 -6.12
C CYS A 117 -2.97 -8.25 -7.62
N GLU A 118 -1.95 -8.31 -8.47
CA GLU A 118 -2.13 -8.28 -9.92
C GLU A 118 -2.93 -9.48 -10.41
N SER A 119 -2.57 -10.68 -9.93
CA SER A 119 -3.26 -11.90 -10.35
C SER A 119 -4.71 -11.94 -9.89
N LEU A 120 -5.05 -11.28 -8.78
CA LEU A 120 -6.39 -11.32 -8.20
C LEU A 120 -7.29 -10.20 -8.70
N THR A 121 -6.73 -9.04 -9.04
CA THR A 121 -7.50 -7.87 -9.46
C THR A 121 -7.41 -7.62 -10.97
N GLY A 122 -6.52 -8.32 -11.67
CA GLY A 122 -6.26 -8.08 -13.09
C GLY A 122 -5.44 -6.82 -13.37
N HIS A 123 -5.02 -6.11 -12.32
CA HIS A 123 -4.17 -4.93 -12.48
C HIS A 123 -2.73 -5.35 -12.75
N ARG A 124 -2.04 -4.61 -13.61
CA ARG A 124 -0.62 -4.82 -13.90
C ARG A 124 0.16 -3.54 -13.58
N PHE A 125 1.15 -3.66 -12.70
CA PHE A 125 2.04 -2.54 -12.40
C PHE A 125 2.95 -2.25 -13.60
N THR A 126 3.12 -0.96 -13.91
CA THR A 126 3.98 -0.50 -15.00
C THR A 126 5.30 0.08 -14.50
N ALA A 127 5.47 0.14 -13.20
CA ALA A 127 6.69 0.59 -12.53
C ALA A 127 7.03 -0.38 -11.40
N ASP A 128 8.30 -0.40 -10.98
CA ASP A 128 8.74 -1.22 -9.86
C ASP A 128 8.02 -0.78 -8.58
N VAL A 129 7.63 -1.74 -7.75
CA VAL A 129 6.95 -1.47 -6.48
C VAL A 129 7.52 -2.34 -5.37
N LEU A 130 7.55 -1.80 -4.16
CA LEU A 130 7.84 -2.52 -2.93
C LEU A 130 6.53 -2.83 -2.24
N ARG A 131 6.21 -4.11 -2.12
CA ARG A 131 5.02 -4.58 -1.41
C ARG A 131 5.32 -4.63 0.08
N LEU A 132 4.48 -3.99 0.89
CA LEU A 132 4.50 -4.05 2.34
C LEU A 132 3.18 -4.68 2.80
N TRP A 133 3.26 -5.87 3.39
CA TRP A 133 2.08 -6.57 3.89
C TRP A 133 2.10 -6.60 5.42
N PHE A 134 0.94 -6.33 6.02
CA PHE A 134 0.79 -6.22 7.47
C PHE A 134 -0.26 -7.22 7.96
N ASP A 135 0.13 -8.07 8.87
CA ASP A 135 -0.79 -9.05 9.47
C ASP A 135 -1.80 -8.37 10.41
#